data_83c0bda551f3c3936ffbd09d52cd2c53
#
_entry.id   83c0bda551f3c3936ffbd09d52cd2c53
#
_cell.length_a   1.000
_cell.length_b   1.000
_cell.length_c   1.000
_cell.angle_alpha   90.00
_cell.angle_beta   90.00
_cell.angle_gamma   90.00
#
_symmetry.space_group_name_H-M   'P 1'
#
loop_
_entity.id
_entity.type
_entity.pdbx_description
1 polymer ?
#
loop_
_entity_poly.entity_id
_entity_poly.type
_entity_poly.pdbx_seq_one_letter_code
_entity_poly.pdbx_strand_id
1 'polypeptide(L)'
;MIAEVYRDGKIHHVEFDTGKTEKPMEVIGSTEKQGTSITFYPDPTIFKETITFDYDWVVNYLRHQAYLTKGILATVHDERTGKSDSFYFEGGIKSYVRRLNEGKEILGGTAADIFYVEKQMEDSVIELAVQYNASYAEXXXXXXXXXXXXXXXXXL
;
A
#
# COMPACT_ATOMS: atom_id res chain seq x y z
N MET A 1 14.47 1.74 -14.26
CA MET A 1 13.18 2.07 -13.61
C MET A 1 12.51 3.19 -14.38
N ILE A 2 11.20 3.08 -14.57
CA ILE A 2 10.40 4.12 -15.23
C ILE A 2 9.35 4.58 -14.25
N ALA A 3 9.21 5.90 -14.09
CA ALA A 3 8.16 6.47 -13.25
C ALA A 3 7.31 7.41 -14.08
N GLU A 4 6.00 7.25 -13.95
CA GLU A 4 5.03 8.15 -14.58
C GLU A 4 4.10 8.68 -13.52
N VAL A 5 3.94 9.99 -13.47
CA VAL A 5 3.05 10.66 -12.52
C VAL A 5 1.94 11.35 -13.30
N TYR A 6 0.71 10.97 -13.00
CA TYR A 6 -0.49 11.53 -13.61
C TYR A 6 -1.04 12.59 -12.68
N ARG A 7 -0.85 13.84 -13.07
CA ARG A 7 -1.17 14.97 -12.19
C ARG A 7 -1.44 16.23 -13.00
N ASP A 8 -2.44 16.99 -12.58
CA ASP A 8 -2.80 18.28 -13.18
C ASP A 8 -3.06 18.20 -14.69
N GLY A 9 -3.69 17.07 -15.10
CA GLY A 9 -4.04 16.85 -16.51
C GLY A 9 -2.88 16.40 -17.37
N LYS A 10 -1.70 16.17 -16.80
CA LYS A 10 -0.48 15.87 -17.55
C LYS A 10 0.14 14.55 -17.09
N ILE A 11 0.86 13.91 -18.01
CA ILE A 11 1.66 12.73 -17.73
C ILE A 11 3.12 13.15 -17.65
N HIS A 12 3.69 13.08 -16.46
CA HIS A 12 5.12 13.38 -16.23
C HIS A 12 5.88 12.05 -16.24
N HIS A 13 6.94 11.98 -17.02
CA HIS A 13 7.68 10.75 -17.27
C HIS A 13 9.16 10.95 -16.99
N VAL A 14 9.78 10.00 -16.28
CA VAL A 14 11.21 10.03 -15.99
C VAL A 14 11.75 8.61 -16.05
N GLU A 15 12.97 8.44 -16.55
CA GLU A 15 13.62 7.14 -16.61
C GLU A 15 14.96 7.14 -15.90
N PHE A 16 15.24 6.05 -15.20
CA PHE A 16 16.50 5.86 -14.47
C PHE A 16 17.15 4.55 -14.89
N ASP A 17 18.46 4.59 -15.02
CA ASP A 17 19.24 3.37 -15.21
C ASP A 17 20.29 3.32 -14.10
N THR A 18 20.21 2.26 -13.30
CA THR A 18 21.15 2.00 -12.19
C THR A 18 21.27 3.23 -11.26
N GLY A 19 20.10 3.85 -10.95
CA GLY A 19 20.04 5.01 -10.07
C GLY A 19 20.40 6.35 -10.69
N LYS A 20 20.83 6.34 -11.94
CA LYS A 20 21.16 7.59 -12.65
C LYS A 20 20.02 7.99 -13.57
N THR A 21 19.73 9.27 -13.66
CA THR A 21 18.70 9.76 -14.56
C THR A 21 19.13 9.56 -16.00
N GLU A 22 18.43 8.70 -16.72
CA GLU A 22 18.68 8.46 -18.13
C GLU A 22 17.89 9.43 -19.00
N LYS A 23 16.62 9.59 -18.68
CA LYS A 23 15.77 10.59 -19.31
C LYS A 23 15.21 11.50 -18.22
N PRO A 24 15.51 12.80 -18.26
CA PRO A 24 14.97 13.71 -17.23
C PRO A 24 13.46 13.84 -17.35
N MET A 25 12.84 14.30 -16.27
CA MET A 25 11.39 14.43 -16.23
C MET A 25 10.88 15.33 -17.33
N GLU A 26 9.89 14.84 -18.07
CA GLU A 26 9.25 15.61 -19.12
C GLU A 26 7.76 15.28 -19.19
N VAL A 27 6.98 16.19 -19.72
CA VAL A 27 5.56 15.96 -19.97
C VAL A 27 5.43 15.25 -21.31
N ILE A 28 4.85 14.06 -21.32
CA ILE A 28 4.72 13.26 -22.53
C ILE A 28 3.30 13.18 -23.06
N GLY A 29 2.33 13.73 -22.35
CA GLY A 29 0.94 13.68 -22.82
C GLY A 29 -0.02 14.27 -21.81
N SER A 30 -1.31 14.11 -22.11
CA SER A 30 -2.41 14.57 -21.28
C SER A 30 -3.15 13.36 -20.69
N THR A 31 -3.79 13.53 -19.54
CA THR A 31 -4.53 12.46 -18.89
C THR A 31 -5.64 13.04 -18.02
N GLU A 32 -6.69 12.25 -17.84
CA GLU A 32 -7.72 12.55 -16.84
C GLU A 32 -7.46 11.78 -15.55
N LYS A 33 -6.48 10.89 -15.55
CA LYS A 33 -6.14 10.08 -14.39
C LYS A 33 -5.32 10.87 -13.39
N GLN A 34 -5.28 10.38 -12.16
CA GLN A 34 -4.42 10.90 -11.10
C GLN A 34 -3.77 9.70 -10.41
N GLY A 35 -2.47 9.79 -10.16
CA GLY A 35 -1.74 8.71 -9.51
C GLY A 35 -0.33 8.57 -10.01
N THR A 36 0.29 7.44 -9.70
CA THR A 36 1.68 7.16 -10.04
C THR A 36 1.82 5.73 -10.55
N SER A 37 2.58 5.55 -11.60
CA SER A 37 2.93 4.23 -12.13
C SER A 37 4.45 4.07 -12.07
N ILE A 38 4.90 2.99 -11.44
CA ILE A 38 6.33 2.66 -11.35
C ILE A 38 6.55 1.31 -12.04
N THR A 39 7.48 1.29 -12.99
CA THR A 39 7.91 0.05 -13.65
C THR A 39 9.39 -0.14 -13.38
N PHE A 40 9.78 -1.33 -12.96
CA PHE A 40 11.19 -1.57 -12.68
C PHE A 40 11.60 -2.99 -13.03
N TYR A 41 12.88 -3.10 -13.39
CA TYR A 41 13.54 -4.37 -13.72
C TYR A 41 14.78 -4.46 -12.83
N PRO A 42 14.98 -5.56 -12.11
CA PRO A 42 16.17 -5.69 -11.26
C PRO A 42 17.42 -5.83 -12.13
N ASP A 43 18.47 -5.13 -11.75
CA ASP A 43 19.74 -5.15 -12.45
C ASP A 43 20.56 -6.35 -11.98
N PRO A 44 20.84 -7.33 -12.85
CA PRO A 44 21.59 -8.52 -12.43
C PRO A 44 23.04 -8.24 -12.07
N THR A 45 23.58 -7.08 -12.40
CA THR A 45 24.93 -6.71 -11.96
C THR A 45 24.95 -6.29 -10.49
N ILE A 46 23.80 -5.88 -9.96
CA ILE A 46 23.66 -5.45 -8.56
C ILE A 46 23.02 -6.56 -7.72
N PHE A 47 21.93 -7.13 -8.20
CA PHE A 47 21.19 -8.19 -7.51
C PHE A 47 21.70 -9.55 -7.99
N LYS A 48 22.77 -10.02 -7.34
CA LYS A 48 23.49 -11.23 -7.78
C LYS A 48 22.86 -12.54 -7.31
N GLU A 49 22.19 -12.52 -6.17
CA GLU A 49 21.61 -13.74 -5.62
C GLU A 49 20.30 -14.12 -6.28
N THR A 50 19.44 -13.15 -6.52
CA THR A 50 18.19 -13.37 -7.23
C THR A 50 17.71 -12.09 -7.90
N ILE A 51 17.17 -12.25 -9.10
CA ILE A 51 16.51 -11.17 -9.83
C ILE A 51 15.03 -11.49 -10.02
N THR A 52 14.56 -12.56 -9.37
CA THR A 52 13.18 -13.01 -9.50
C THR A 52 12.37 -12.48 -8.34
N PHE A 53 11.36 -11.68 -8.64
CA PHE A 53 10.41 -11.19 -7.63
C PHE A 53 9.38 -12.27 -7.32
N ASP A 54 9.07 -12.40 -6.03
CA ASP A 54 7.99 -13.24 -5.56
C ASP A 54 6.71 -12.43 -5.69
N TYR A 55 5.86 -12.80 -6.64
CA TYR A 55 4.60 -12.10 -6.91
C TYR A 55 3.70 -12.06 -5.68
N ASP A 56 3.59 -13.19 -4.99
CA ASP A 56 2.71 -13.26 -3.82
C ASP A 56 3.19 -12.35 -2.69
N TRP A 57 4.50 -12.23 -2.52
CA TRP A 57 5.06 -11.32 -1.52
C TRP A 57 4.71 -9.86 -1.87
N VAL A 58 4.87 -9.48 -3.14
CA VAL A 58 4.55 -8.12 -3.59
C VAL A 58 3.06 -7.83 -3.42
N VAL A 59 2.21 -8.78 -3.81
CA VAL A 59 0.76 -8.65 -3.65
C VAL A 59 0.38 -8.46 -2.18
N ASN A 60 0.94 -9.27 -1.30
CA ASN A 60 0.63 -9.16 0.13
C ASN A 60 1.11 -7.84 0.72
N TYR A 61 2.29 -7.38 0.31
CA TYR A 61 2.83 -6.10 0.74
C TYR A 61 1.92 -4.94 0.28
N LEU A 62 1.52 -4.94 -0.98
CA LEU A 62 0.66 -3.86 -1.51
C LEU A 62 -0.74 -3.90 -0.91
N ARG A 63 -1.29 -5.09 -0.67
CA ARG A 63 -2.57 -5.22 0.02
C ARG A 63 -2.48 -4.58 1.41
N HIS A 64 -1.41 -4.87 2.13
CA HIS A 64 -1.18 -4.32 3.46
C HIS A 64 -1.08 -2.78 3.40
N GLN A 65 -0.31 -2.26 2.44
CA GLN A 65 -0.19 -0.81 2.26
C GLN A 65 -1.52 -0.16 1.88
N ALA A 66 -2.35 -0.84 1.09
CA ALA A 66 -3.67 -0.32 0.72
C ALA A 66 -4.60 -0.22 1.93
N TYR A 67 -4.49 -1.14 2.90
CA TYR A 67 -5.24 -1.03 4.14
C TYR A 67 -4.80 0.19 4.95
N LEU A 68 -3.50 0.49 4.93
CA LEU A 68 -2.97 1.61 5.69
C LEU A 68 -3.25 2.96 5.02
N THR A 69 -3.58 2.96 3.72
CA THR A 69 -3.80 4.20 2.97
C THR A 69 -5.23 4.21 2.42
N LYS A 70 -6.13 4.64 3.26
CA LYS A 70 -7.57 4.70 2.99
C LYS A 70 -7.86 5.42 1.68
N GLY A 71 -8.65 4.78 0.81
CA GLY A 71 -9.11 5.39 -0.43
C GLY A 71 -8.14 5.35 -1.60
N ILE A 72 -7.01 4.68 -1.46
CA ILE A 72 -6.07 4.51 -2.57
C ILE A 72 -6.38 3.21 -3.31
N LEU A 73 -6.36 3.27 -4.64
CA LEU A 73 -6.38 2.09 -5.49
C LEU A 73 -4.93 1.71 -5.79
N ALA A 74 -4.51 0.53 -5.34
CA ALA A 74 -3.18 -0.01 -5.62
C ALA A 74 -3.31 -1.19 -6.57
N THR A 75 -2.56 -1.16 -7.66
CA THR A 75 -2.57 -2.24 -8.66
C THR A 75 -1.15 -2.74 -8.85
N VAL A 76 -0.99 -4.06 -8.92
CA VAL A 76 0.26 -4.71 -9.30
C VAL A 76 0.03 -5.53 -10.55
N HIS A 77 0.96 -5.43 -11.49
CA HIS A 77 0.92 -6.19 -12.72
C HIS A 77 2.29 -6.83 -12.95
N ASP A 78 2.33 -8.15 -13.09
CA ASP A 78 3.55 -8.89 -13.36
C ASP A 78 3.63 -9.18 -14.86
N GLU A 79 4.51 -8.47 -15.55
CA GLU A 79 4.66 -8.60 -16.99
C GLU A 79 5.21 -9.98 -17.40
N ARG A 80 5.87 -10.68 -16.49
CA ARG A 80 6.44 -12.01 -16.78
C ARG A 80 5.34 -13.06 -16.95
N THR A 81 4.29 -12.99 -16.14
CA THR A 81 3.24 -14.00 -16.09
C THR A 81 1.89 -13.51 -16.59
N GLY A 82 1.71 -12.18 -16.68
CA GLY A 82 0.43 -11.56 -16.99
C GLY A 82 -0.52 -11.48 -15.82
N LYS A 83 -0.10 -11.87 -14.62
CA LYS A 83 -0.92 -11.78 -13.41
C LYS A 83 -1.11 -10.33 -13.00
N SER A 84 -2.30 -10.03 -12.48
CA SER A 84 -2.63 -8.68 -12.04
C SER A 84 -3.55 -8.75 -10.81
N ASP A 85 -3.35 -7.86 -9.85
CA ASP A 85 -4.21 -7.72 -8.69
C ASP A 85 -4.39 -6.24 -8.37
N SER A 86 -5.58 -5.89 -7.86
CA SER A 86 -5.89 -4.51 -7.46
C SER A 86 -6.55 -4.51 -6.10
N PHE A 87 -6.24 -3.49 -5.29
CA PHE A 87 -6.73 -3.35 -3.92
C PHE A 87 -7.24 -1.95 -3.68
N TYR A 88 -8.45 -1.86 -3.10
CA TYR A 88 -9.05 -0.60 -2.71
C TYR A 88 -9.83 -0.84 -1.42
N PHE A 89 -9.42 -0.20 -0.34
CA PHE A 89 -10.08 -0.35 0.95
C PHE A 89 -10.53 1.01 1.45
N GLU A 90 -11.80 1.32 1.24
CA GLU A 90 -12.40 2.57 1.66
C GLU A 90 -12.39 2.71 3.19
N GLY A 91 -12.51 1.60 3.89
CA GLY A 91 -12.49 1.58 5.35
C GLY A 91 -11.11 1.64 5.98
N GLY A 92 -10.04 1.58 5.19
CA GLY A 92 -8.69 1.67 5.71
C GLY A 92 -8.39 0.60 6.76
N ILE A 93 -7.84 1.01 7.92
CA ILE A 93 -7.45 0.06 8.97
C ILE A 93 -8.65 -0.64 9.62
N LYS A 94 -9.86 -0.10 9.52
CA LYS A 94 -11.06 -0.82 9.95
C LYS A 94 -11.26 -2.06 9.08
N SER A 95 -11.05 -1.93 7.77
CA SER A 95 -11.13 -3.06 6.83
C SER A 95 -10.06 -4.09 7.15
N TYR A 96 -8.87 -3.63 7.56
CA TYR A 96 -7.78 -4.52 7.94
C TYR A 96 -8.13 -5.33 9.19
N VAL A 97 -8.66 -4.67 10.23
CA VAL A 97 -9.08 -5.37 11.46
C VAL A 97 -10.17 -6.40 11.13
N ARG A 98 -11.13 -6.04 10.27
CA ARG A 98 -12.18 -6.95 9.83
C ARG A 98 -11.58 -8.20 9.17
N ARG A 99 -10.61 -7.99 8.31
CA ARG A 99 -9.92 -9.09 7.63
C ARG A 99 -9.16 -9.99 8.61
N LEU A 100 -8.45 -9.39 9.57
CA LEU A 100 -7.70 -10.14 10.58
C LEU A 100 -8.63 -11.01 11.43
N ASN A 101 -9.88 -10.59 11.60
CA ASN A 101 -10.85 -11.29 12.40
C ASN A 101 -11.78 -12.20 11.60
N GLU A 102 -11.55 -12.31 10.30
CA GLU A 102 -12.33 -13.16 9.42
C GLU A 102 -12.26 -14.61 9.90
N GLY A 103 -13.43 -15.22 10.13
CA GLY A 103 -13.50 -16.59 10.62
C GLY A 103 -13.28 -16.76 12.11
N LYS A 104 -13.08 -15.67 12.85
CA LYS A 104 -12.90 -15.73 14.31
C LYS A 104 -14.18 -15.34 15.02
N GLU A 105 -14.36 -15.88 16.24
CA GLU A 105 -15.48 -15.50 17.08
C GLU A 105 -15.20 -14.13 17.69
N ILE A 106 -16.07 -13.17 17.38
CA ILE A 106 -15.93 -11.80 17.88
C ILE A 106 -16.53 -11.72 19.27
N LEU A 107 -15.79 -11.13 20.19
CA LEU A 107 -16.25 -10.95 21.57
C LEU A 107 -16.92 -9.59 21.74
N GLY A 108 -17.92 -9.56 22.59
CA GLY A 108 -18.54 -8.31 23.02
C GLY A 108 -19.61 -7.73 22.14
N GLY A 109 -20.07 -8.49 21.13
CA GLY A 109 -21.18 -8.00 20.35
C GLY A 109 -21.13 -8.33 18.87
N THR A 110 -21.60 -7.41 18.05
CA THR A 110 -21.71 -7.62 16.61
C THR A 110 -20.37 -7.36 15.90
N ALA A 111 -20.24 -7.90 14.72
CA ALA A 111 -19.05 -7.71 13.89
C ALA A 111 -18.83 -6.23 13.50
N ALA A 112 -19.86 -5.41 13.66
CA ALA A 112 -19.76 -3.99 13.39
C ALA A 112 -19.04 -3.21 14.49
N ASP A 113 -18.82 -3.85 15.64
CA ASP A 113 -18.29 -3.15 16.82
C ASP A 113 -16.76 -3.09 16.78
N ILE A 114 -16.22 -2.49 15.75
CA ILE A 114 -14.80 -2.15 15.69
C ILE A 114 -14.65 -0.75 16.31
N PHE A 115 -13.96 -0.68 17.43
CA PHE A 115 -13.61 0.62 18.00
C PHE A 115 -12.64 1.30 17.03
N TYR A 116 -12.93 2.55 16.68
CA TYR A 116 -12.10 3.29 15.75
C TYR A 116 -11.97 4.73 16.20
N VAL A 117 -10.77 5.24 16.19
CA VAL A 117 -10.51 6.64 16.44
C VAL A 117 -9.43 7.15 15.48
N GLU A 118 -9.64 8.35 15.01
CA GLU A 118 -8.67 9.06 14.17
C GLU A 118 -8.43 10.41 14.82
N LYS A 119 -7.18 10.79 14.95
CA LYS A 119 -6.82 12.09 15.49
C LYS A 119 -5.80 12.77 14.58
N GLN A 120 -6.17 13.93 14.08
CA GLN A 120 -5.30 14.80 13.31
C GLN A 120 -4.45 15.62 14.28
N MET A 121 -3.15 15.63 14.04
CA MET A 121 -2.20 16.46 14.76
C MET A 121 -1.52 17.38 13.76
N GLU A 122 -0.69 18.29 14.24
CA GLU A 122 -0.09 19.30 13.39
C GLU A 122 0.69 18.69 12.21
N ASP A 123 1.50 17.70 12.48
CA ASP A 123 2.36 17.07 11.45
C ASP A 123 2.08 15.58 11.25
N SER A 124 1.00 15.07 11.82
CA SER A 124 0.75 13.64 11.74
C SER A 124 -0.73 13.33 11.94
N VAL A 125 -1.10 12.13 11.50
CA VAL A 125 -2.43 11.59 11.74
C VAL A 125 -2.25 10.25 12.46
N ILE A 126 -2.99 10.07 13.53
CA ILE A 126 -2.98 8.80 14.26
C ILE A 126 -4.35 8.14 14.04
N GLU A 127 -4.32 6.87 13.66
CA GLU A 127 -5.53 6.07 13.55
C GLU A 127 -5.38 4.82 14.40
N LEU A 128 -6.44 4.45 15.07
CA LEU A 128 -6.49 3.24 15.89
C LEU A 128 -7.79 2.51 15.62
N ALA A 129 -7.70 1.20 15.36
CA ALA A 129 -8.87 0.35 15.22
C ALA A 129 -8.65 -0.91 16.06
N VAL A 130 -9.66 -1.26 16.87
CA VAL A 130 -9.56 -2.40 17.79
C VAL A 130 -10.86 -3.19 17.75
N GLN A 131 -10.73 -4.52 17.76
CA GLN A 131 -11.85 -5.44 17.92
C GLN A 131 -11.37 -6.68 18.65
N TYR A 132 -12.12 -7.12 19.64
CA TYR A 132 -11.76 -8.31 20.43
C TYR A 132 -12.31 -9.58 19.80
N ASN A 133 -11.53 -10.64 19.86
CA ASN A 133 -11.95 -11.95 19.42
C ASN A 133 -11.54 -13.01 20.45
N ALA A 134 -11.96 -14.24 20.25
CA ALA A 134 -11.72 -15.33 21.19
C ALA A 134 -10.36 -16.02 21.02
N SER A 135 -9.52 -15.54 20.10
CA SER A 135 -8.20 -16.13 19.91
C SER A 135 -7.16 -15.45 20.82
N TYR A 136 -5.98 -16.06 20.88
CA TYR A 136 -4.88 -15.52 21.70
C TYR A 136 -3.96 -14.61 20.89
N ALA A 137 -4.27 -14.37 19.62
CA ALA A 137 -3.46 -13.48 18.77
C ALA A 137 -3.95 -12.04 18.90
N GLU A 138 -3.03 -11.12 18.97
CA GLU A 138 -3.33 -9.68 19.05
C GLU A 138 -2.99 -8.99 17.73
N UNK A 139 -3.71 -8.08 17.35
CA UNK A 139 -3.42 -7.31 16.16
C UNK A 139 -3.86 -5.91 16.40
N UNK A 140 -3.06 -5.19 16.60
CA UNK A 140 -3.35 -3.82 16.77
C UNK A 140 -2.81 -3.10 15.59
N UNK A 141 -3.44 -2.60 15.08
CA UNK A 141 -3.05 -1.87 13.95
C UNK A 141 -3.11 -0.44 14.32
N UNK A 142 -2.18 -0.01 14.38
CA UNK A 142 -2.01 1.34 14.65
C UNK A 142 -1.35 1.91 13.47
N UNK A 143 -1.82 2.59 13.04
CA UNK A 143 -1.29 3.23 11.93
C UNK A 143 -0.98 4.60 12.37
N UNK A 144 -0.08 4.84 12.17
CA UNK A 144 0.42 6.13 12.38
C UNK A 144 0.86 6.61 11.09
N UNK A 145 0.31 7.23 10.72
CA UNK A 145 0.62 7.82 9.48
C UNK A 145 1.15 9.14 9.76
N UNK A 146 2.13 9.14 9.64
CA UNK A 146 2.87 10.39 9.63
C UNK A 146 3.01 10.82 8.23
N UNK A 147 3.03 11.70 8.09
CA UNK A 147 3.08 12.28 6.81
C UNK A 147 4.18 11.73 5.96
N UNK A 148 4.92 11.22 6.51
CA UNK A 148 6.03 10.67 5.83
C UNK A 148 6.27 9.23 6.21
N UNK A 149 5.75 8.96 6.95
CA UNK A 149 6.28 7.69 7.24
C UNK A 149 5.29 6.65 7.53
N UNK A 150 5.48 5.85 7.08
CA UNK A 150 4.72 4.74 7.16
C UNK A 150 4.78 4.05 8.43
N UNK A 151 3.87 3.93 8.68
CA UNK A 151 3.61 3.38 9.87
C UNK A 151 4.03 2.02 10.02
N UNK A 152 4.30 1.85 10.78
CA UNK A 152 4.67 0.60 11.19
C UNK A 152 3.50 0.01 11.80
N UNK A 153 3.16 -0.73 11.41
CA UNK A 153 2.23 -1.47 11.98
C UNK A 153 2.90 -2.17 13.00
N UNK A 154 2.75 -1.98 13.69
CA UNK A 154 3.18 -2.63 14.75
C UNK A 154 2.29 -3.69 14.97
N UNK A 155 2.48 -4.43 14.72
CA UNK A 155 1.91 -5.50 15.02
C UNK A 155 2.52 -5.95 16.15
N LEU A 156 1.88 -6.05 17.22
CA LEU A 156 2.31 -6.56 18.52
C LEU A 156 1.79 -7.98 18.73
#